data_70025b9e26c4f8724b27fed048603e87
#
_entry.id   70025b9e26c4f8724b27fed048603e87
#
_cell.length_a   1.000
_cell.length_b   1.000
_cell.length_c   1.000
_cell.angle_alpha   90.00
_cell.angle_beta   90.00
_cell.angle_gamma   90.00
#
_symmetry.space_group_name_H-M   'P 1'
#
loop_
_entity.id
_entity.type
_entity.pdbx_description
1 polymer ?
#
loop_
_entity_poly.entity_id
_entity_poly.type
_entity_poly.pdbx_seq_one_letter_code
_entity_poly.pdbx_strand_id
1 'polypeptide(L)'
;MSKQRSFRLAPVSAGAAGLVVVFLLVILVMSTARDTPTANTPLLFQPAPEIVAPTYDDGTFVLSRRRGSWVVLNFFNSTCVPCKREHPELVKFHENQQSLGAELYTVVNDDQESAVRSFFDDNGGGWPIIKDDDAVIAVDYGIAKVPETWLISPTGLVVERFTGQVTAELLATTIATLSGESGP
;
A
#
# COMPACT_ATOMS: atom_id res chain seq x y z
N MET A 1 -5.59 69.84 -27.82
CA MET A 1 -5.22 69.36 -26.47
C MET A 1 -6.06 68.15 -26.13
N SER A 2 -5.55 66.97 -26.37
CA SER A 2 -6.26 65.70 -26.14
C SER A 2 -5.84 65.12 -24.78
N LYS A 3 -6.81 65.00 -23.86
CA LYS A 3 -6.58 64.53 -22.49
C LYS A 3 -6.81 63.00 -22.46
N GLN A 4 -5.71 62.23 -22.47
CA GLN A 4 -5.78 60.77 -22.31
C GLN A 4 -6.19 60.41 -20.88
N ARG A 5 -7.33 59.76 -20.74
CA ARG A 5 -7.81 59.11 -19.49
C ARG A 5 -7.10 57.77 -19.35
N SER A 6 -6.09 57.70 -18.48
CA SER A 6 -5.50 56.41 -18.08
C SER A 6 -6.50 55.63 -17.21
N PHE A 7 -7.05 54.54 -17.76
CA PHE A 7 -7.88 53.59 -17.00
C PHE A 7 -6.95 52.83 -16.03
N ARG A 8 -7.15 53.07 -14.74
CA ARG A 8 -6.43 52.36 -13.67
C ARG A 8 -7.16 51.01 -13.43
N LEU A 9 -6.80 49.98 -14.22
CA LEU A 9 -7.31 48.59 -14.07
C LEU A 9 -6.42 47.69 -13.18
N ALA A 10 -5.34 48.26 -12.62
CA ALA A 10 -4.32 47.46 -11.93
C ALA A 10 -4.69 46.85 -10.55
N PRO A 11 -5.61 47.38 -9.69
CA PRO A 11 -5.84 46.78 -8.40
C PRO A 11 -6.86 45.62 -8.41
N VAL A 12 -7.75 45.53 -9.39
CA VAL A 12 -8.79 44.48 -9.46
C VAL A 12 -8.23 43.15 -9.93
N SER A 13 -7.26 43.19 -10.86
CA SER A 13 -6.60 41.98 -11.38
C SER A 13 -5.69 41.29 -10.36
N ALA A 14 -5.03 42.05 -9.47
CA ALA A 14 -4.18 41.48 -8.42
C ALA A 14 -5.01 40.75 -7.35
N GLY A 15 -6.17 41.26 -6.98
CA GLY A 15 -7.08 40.62 -6.03
C GLY A 15 -7.69 39.33 -6.59
N ALA A 16 -8.09 39.32 -7.86
CA ALA A 16 -8.63 38.13 -8.52
C ALA A 16 -7.56 37.02 -8.65
N ALA A 17 -6.32 37.37 -9.01
CA ALA A 17 -5.22 36.42 -9.07
C ALA A 17 -4.90 35.80 -7.70
N GLY A 18 -4.90 36.59 -6.62
CA GLY A 18 -4.73 36.11 -5.25
C GLY A 18 -5.80 35.11 -4.81
N LEU A 19 -7.07 35.38 -5.12
CA LEU A 19 -8.17 34.47 -4.82
C LEU A 19 -8.05 33.14 -5.59
N VAL A 20 -7.64 33.16 -6.84
CA VAL A 20 -7.41 31.94 -7.64
C VAL A 20 -6.28 31.11 -7.05
N VAL A 21 -5.17 31.73 -6.62
CA VAL A 21 -4.06 31.01 -6.00
C VAL A 21 -4.48 30.36 -4.67
N VAL A 22 -5.20 31.10 -3.81
CA VAL A 22 -5.72 30.55 -2.54
C VAL A 22 -6.69 29.40 -2.81
N PHE A 23 -7.59 29.54 -3.78
CA PHE A 23 -8.54 28.48 -4.16
C PHE A 23 -7.81 27.23 -4.67
N LEU A 24 -6.76 27.38 -5.50
CA LEU A 24 -5.96 26.26 -5.98
C LEU A 24 -5.17 25.59 -4.84
N LEU A 25 -4.65 26.37 -3.90
CA LEU A 25 -3.98 25.82 -2.71
C LEU A 25 -4.95 25.05 -1.82
N VAL A 26 -6.17 25.54 -1.63
CA VAL A 26 -7.21 24.82 -0.87
C VAL A 26 -7.59 23.51 -1.57
N ILE A 27 -7.77 23.54 -2.89
CA ILE A 27 -8.01 22.30 -3.67
C ILE A 27 -6.83 21.34 -3.53
N LEU A 28 -5.61 21.81 -3.63
CA LEU A 28 -4.40 20.97 -3.49
C LEU A 28 -4.35 20.31 -2.09
N VAL A 29 -4.58 21.08 -1.03
CA VAL A 29 -4.61 20.56 0.35
C VAL A 29 -5.77 19.58 0.54
N MET A 30 -6.94 19.86 0.00
CA MET A 30 -8.10 18.94 0.08
C MET A 30 -7.94 17.69 -0.80
N SER A 31 -7.18 17.78 -1.88
CA SER A 31 -6.87 16.64 -2.76
C SER A 31 -5.91 15.66 -2.11
N THR A 32 -4.93 16.15 -1.34
CA THR A 32 -3.97 15.28 -0.60
C THR A 32 -4.59 14.54 0.58
N ALA A 33 -5.79 14.92 1.02
CA ALA A 33 -6.48 14.32 2.17
C ALA A 33 -7.44 13.17 1.78
N ARG A 34 -7.48 12.74 0.51
CA ARG A 34 -8.47 11.76 0.00
C ARG A 34 -7.90 10.52 -0.65
N ASP A 35 -6.64 10.23 -0.47
CA ASP A 35 -6.09 8.95 -0.93
C ASP A 35 -6.49 7.84 0.05
N THR A 36 -7.73 7.34 -0.09
CA THR A 36 -8.03 5.99 0.39
C THR A 36 -7.19 5.06 -0.49
N PRO A 37 -6.28 4.27 0.10
CA PRO A 37 -5.34 3.45 -0.67
C PRO A 37 -6.00 2.28 -1.43
N THR A 38 -7.32 2.14 -1.34
CA THR A 38 -8.10 1.09 -2.03
C THR A 38 -8.12 1.31 -3.54
N ALA A 39 -7.74 0.29 -4.31
CA ALA A 39 -7.69 0.35 -5.76
C ALA A 39 -8.51 -0.77 -6.42
N ASN A 40 -9.27 -0.42 -7.45
CA ASN A 40 -9.99 -1.41 -8.26
C ASN A 40 -9.00 -2.27 -9.07
N THR A 41 -9.25 -3.57 -9.08
CA THR A 41 -8.51 -4.57 -9.84
C THR A 41 -9.47 -5.67 -10.31
N PRO A 42 -9.22 -6.30 -11.46
CA PRO A 42 -10.02 -7.45 -11.90
C PRO A 42 -9.94 -8.66 -10.95
N LEU A 43 -8.96 -8.69 -10.05
CA LEU A 43 -8.79 -9.77 -9.08
C LEU A 43 -9.70 -9.63 -7.85
N LEU A 44 -10.33 -8.48 -7.61
CA LEU A 44 -11.25 -8.33 -6.47
C LEU A 44 -12.39 -9.35 -6.54
N PHE A 45 -12.58 -10.04 -5.42
CA PHE A 45 -13.56 -11.12 -5.24
C PHE A 45 -13.34 -12.33 -6.17
N GLN A 46 -12.14 -12.44 -6.75
CA GLN A 46 -11.71 -13.63 -7.49
C GLN A 46 -10.73 -14.46 -6.65
N PRO A 47 -10.56 -15.74 -6.99
CA PRO A 47 -9.48 -16.54 -6.40
C PRO A 47 -8.13 -15.83 -6.60
N ALA A 48 -7.37 -15.71 -5.51
CA ALA A 48 -6.03 -15.15 -5.59
C ALA A 48 -5.14 -16.01 -6.50
N PRO A 49 -4.35 -15.42 -7.40
CA PRO A 49 -3.34 -16.15 -8.15
C PRO A 49 -2.47 -17.00 -7.22
N GLU A 50 -2.23 -18.27 -7.57
CA GLU A 50 -1.42 -19.17 -6.75
C GLU A 50 0.02 -18.68 -6.70
N ILE A 51 0.62 -18.78 -5.52
CA ILE A 51 2.03 -18.47 -5.31
C ILE A 51 2.72 -19.73 -4.82
N VAL A 52 3.71 -20.19 -5.56
CA VAL A 52 4.66 -21.22 -5.14
C VAL A 52 6.06 -20.67 -5.39
N ALA A 53 6.74 -20.21 -4.34
CA ALA A 53 7.99 -19.51 -4.49
C ALA A 53 8.94 -19.77 -3.30
N PRO A 54 10.26 -19.67 -3.49
CA PRO A 54 11.22 -19.74 -2.41
C PRO A 54 11.12 -18.53 -1.50
N THR A 55 11.54 -18.70 -0.25
CA THR A 55 11.62 -17.64 0.74
C THR A 55 13.07 -17.33 1.10
N TYR A 56 13.31 -16.18 1.72
CA TYR A 56 14.66 -15.76 2.14
C TYR A 56 15.24 -16.59 3.31
N ASP A 57 14.40 -17.37 4.00
CA ASP A 57 14.76 -18.32 5.04
C ASP A 57 14.93 -19.77 4.52
N ASP A 58 15.22 -19.92 3.21
CA ASP A 58 15.40 -21.20 2.52
C ASP A 58 14.18 -22.13 2.54
N GLY A 59 13.00 -21.58 2.86
CA GLY A 59 11.71 -22.28 2.79
C GLY A 59 11.06 -22.20 1.42
N THR A 60 9.81 -22.69 1.36
CA THR A 60 8.93 -22.55 0.21
C THR A 60 7.58 -22.05 0.69
N PHE A 61 7.15 -20.92 0.16
CA PHE A 61 5.81 -20.40 0.36
C PHE A 61 4.85 -21.04 -0.65
N VAL A 62 3.68 -21.43 -0.17
CA VAL A 62 2.58 -21.94 -1.00
C VAL A 62 1.29 -21.30 -0.50
N LEU A 63 0.69 -20.42 -1.31
CA LEU A 63 -0.49 -19.65 -0.91
C LEU A 63 -1.70 -20.54 -0.59
N SER A 64 -1.95 -21.56 -1.39
CA SER A 64 -3.08 -22.47 -1.16
C SER A 64 -3.03 -23.22 0.18
N ARG A 65 -1.85 -23.32 0.78
CA ARG A 65 -1.67 -23.90 2.13
C ARG A 65 -2.04 -22.93 3.26
N ARG A 66 -2.36 -21.68 2.95
CA ARG A 66 -2.78 -20.64 3.91
C ARG A 66 -4.30 -20.50 4.02
N ARG A 67 -5.04 -21.41 3.42
CA ARG A 67 -6.50 -21.48 3.60
C ARG A 67 -6.87 -21.64 5.07
N GLY A 68 -7.87 -20.86 5.50
CA GLY A 68 -8.29 -20.80 6.91
C GLY A 68 -7.70 -19.60 7.66
N SER A 69 -6.68 -18.94 7.13
CA SER A 69 -6.10 -17.69 7.66
C SER A 69 -6.34 -16.53 6.70
N TRP A 70 -6.43 -15.33 7.25
CA TRP A 70 -6.25 -14.10 6.46
C TRP A 70 -4.81 -13.99 6.01
N VAL A 71 -4.57 -13.64 4.76
CA VAL A 71 -3.22 -13.40 4.24
C VAL A 71 -3.09 -11.94 3.84
N VAL A 72 -2.15 -11.25 4.45
CA VAL A 72 -1.70 -9.92 4.07
C VAL A 72 -0.43 -10.09 3.25
N LEU A 73 -0.50 -9.77 1.95
CA LEU A 73 0.60 -9.91 1.01
C LEU A 73 1.10 -8.52 0.63
N ASN A 74 2.26 -8.13 1.15
CA ASN A 74 2.87 -6.82 0.93
C ASN A 74 3.98 -6.91 -0.12
N PHE A 75 3.92 -6.07 -1.14
CA PHE A 75 4.95 -5.95 -2.17
C PHE A 75 5.93 -4.83 -1.82
N PHE A 76 7.21 -5.16 -1.76
CA PHE A 76 8.28 -4.35 -1.19
C PHE A 76 9.52 -4.32 -2.09
N ASN A 77 10.28 -3.23 -1.98
CA ASN A 77 11.64 -3.15 -2.52
C ASN A 77 12.52 -2.33 -1.56
N SER A 78 13.76 -2.76 -1.33
CA SER A 78 14.68 -2.15 -0.37
C SER A 78 15.13 -0.73 -0.74
N THR A 79 14.97 -0.31 -1.99
CA THR A 79 15.26 1.05 -2.44
C THR A 79 14.04 1.99 -2.36
N CYS A 80 12.85 1.44 -2.13
CA CYS A 80 11.58 2.17 -2.09
C CYS A 80 11.44 2.95 -0.77
N VAL A 81 11.53 4.26 -0.82
CA VAL A 81 11.39 5.12 0.38
C VAL A 81 10.02 4.98 1.07
N PRO A 82 8.87 4.98 0.34
CA PRO A 82 7.58 4.75 0.97
C PRO A 82 7.47 3.37 1.65
N CYS A 83 8.07 2.31 1.07
CA CYS A 83 8.08 0.96 1.66
C CYS A 83 8.80 0.94 3.02
N LYS A 84 9.94 1.65 3.09
CA LYS A 84 10.69 1.79 4.35
C LYS A 84 9.91 2.55 5.43
N ARG A 85 9.09 3.53 5.03
CA ARG A 85 8.24 4.29 5.96
C ARG A 85 7.06 3.47 6.46
N GLU A 86 6.53 2.57 5.65
CA GLU A 86 5.43 1.68 6.00
C GLU A 86 5.88 0.57 6.95
N HIS A 87 7.12 0.10 6.81
CA HIS A 87 7.62 -1.08 7.50
C HIS A 87 7.35 -1.12 9.01
N PRO A 88 7.53 -0.03 9.79
CA PRO A 88 7.19 -0.03 11.22
C PRO A 88 5.70 -0.34 11.49
N GLU A 89 4.79 0.03 10.59
CA GLU A 89 3.37 -0.30 10.71
C GLU A 89 3.12 -1.78 10.41
N LEU A 90 3.88 -2.38 9.48
CA LEU A 90 3.81 -3.81 9.23
C LEU A 90 4.36 -4.62 10.41
N VAL A 91 5.46 -4.17 11.05
CA VAL A 91 5.97 -4.76 12.31
C VAL A 91 4.91 -4.73 13.39
N LYS A 92 4.31 -3.57 13.64
CA LYS A 92 3.24 -3.39 14.61
C LYS A 92 2.00 -4.25 14.30
N PHE A 93 1.63 -4.38 13.02
CA PHE A 93 0.56 -5.28 12.60
C PHE A 93 0.93 -6.73 12.90
N HIS A 94 2.14 -7.16 12.53
CA HIS A 94 2.62 -8.52 12.75
C HIS A 94 2.59 -8.93 14.23
N GLU A 95 2.99 -8.04 15.13
CA GLU A 95 2.99 -8.28 16.59
C GLU A 95 1.57 -8.50 17.14
N ASN A 96 0.54 -7.93 16.50
CA ASN A 96 -0.84 -7.97 16.96
C ASN A 96 -1.76 -8.90 16.14
N GLN A 97 -1.27 -9.47 15.03
CA GLN A 97 -2.09 -10.21 14.06
C GLN A 97 -2.68 -11.52 14.59
N GLN A 98 -2.10 -12.14 15.62
CA GLN A 98 -2.54 -13.44 16.14
C GLN A 98 -4.02 -13.41 16.59
N SER A 99 -4.48 -12.30 17.14
CA SER A 99 -5.88 -12.10 17.53
C SER A 99 -6.84 -12.03 16.34
N LEU A 100 -6.32 -11.75 15.14
CA LEU A 100 -7.10 -11.58 13.90
C LEU A 100 -7.09 -12.84 13.03
N GLY A 101 -6.33 -13.88 13.39
CA GLY A 101 -6.10 -15.05 12.53
C GLY A 101 -5.49 -14.67 11.19
N ALA A 102 -4.62 -13.64 11.17
CA ALA A 102 -3.99 -13.12 9.98
C ALA A 102 -2.50 -13.47 9.92
N GLU A 103 -1.98 -13.67 8.72
CA GLU A 103 -0.58 -13.94 8.44
C GLU A 103 -0.05 -12.88 7.48
N LEU A 104 1.11 -12.28 7.81
CA LEU A 104 1.78 -11.29 6.97
C LEU A 104 2.90 -11.96 6.17
N TYR A 105 3.00 -11.60 4.89
CA TYR A 105 4.05 -12.02 3.97
C TYR A 105 4.52 -10.82 3.14
N THR A 106 5.81 -10.75 2.85
CA THR A 106 6.37 -9.75 1.95
C THR A 106 6.86 -10.43 0.67
N VAL A 107 6.47 -9.90 -0.48
CA VAL A 107 6.99 -10.31 -1.79
C VAL A 107 8.00 -9.27 -2.25
N VAL A 108 9.17 -9.75 -2.64
CA VAL A 108 10.26 -8.91 -3.14
C VAL A 108 10.61 -9.32 -4.54
N ASN A 109 10.49 -8.38 -5.49
CA ASN A 109 10.92 -8.54 -6.86
C ASN A 109 11.92 -7.44 -7.25
N ASP A 110 12.81 -7.76 -8.20
CA ASP A 110 13.79 -6.82 -8.76
C ASP A 110 14.61 -6.08 -7.66
N ASP A 111 15.16 -6.84 -6.71
CA ASP A 111 15.95 -6.30 -5.61
C ASP A 111 17.19 -7.16 -5.35
N GLN A 112 18.20 -6.57 -4.72
CA GLN A 112 19.40 -7.29 -4.34
C GLN A 112 19.19 -8.05 -3.03
N GLU A 113 19.40 -9.36 -3.02
CA GLU A 113 19.20 -10.19 -1.83
C GLU A 113 19.93 -9.67 -0.59
N SER A 114 21.18 -9.20 -0.74
CA SER A 114 21.94 -8.63 0.37
C SER A 114 21.31 -7.35 0.94
N ALA A 115 20.72 -6.51 0.08
CA ALA A 115 20.06 -5.29 0.51
C ALA A 115 18.76 -5.58 1.25
N VAL A 116 17.98 -6.56 0.77
CA VAL A 116 16.76 -7.02 1.43
C VAL A 116 17.09 -7.61 2.81
N ARG A 117 18.06 -8.54 2.90
CA ARG A 117 18.47 -9.14 4.17
C ARG A 117 18.93 -8.07 5.16
N SER A 118 19.84 -7.17 4.75
CA SER A 118 20.30 -6.08 5.61
C SER A 118 19.13 -5.20 6.11
N PHE A 119 18.18 -4.88 5.24
CA PHE A 119 17.03 -4.08 5.63
C PHE A 119 16.19 -4.75 6.73
N PHE A 120 15.84 -6.03 6.57
CA PHE A 120 15.04 -6.75 7.55
C PHE A 120 15.80 -7.08 8.83
N ASP A 121 17.11 -7.33 8.75
CA ASP A 121 17.98 -7.52 9.92
C ASP A 121 18.06 -6.25 10.78
N ASP A 122 18.14 -5.07 10.12
CA ASP A 122 18.26 -3.79 10.80
C ASP A 122 16.92 -3.23 11.33
N ASN A 123 15.81 -3.56 10.69
CA ASN A 123 14.50 -2.95 10.97
C ASN A 123 13.46 -3.93 11.55
N GLY A 124 13.81 -5.20 11.72
CA GLY A 124 12.90 -6.24 12.19
C GLY A 124 11.94 -6.71 11.08
N GLY A 125 11.07 -7.64 11.44
CA GLY A 125 10.15 -8.29 10.52
C GLY A 125 10.26 -9.80 10.66
N GLY A 126 9.56 -10.41 11.60
CA GLY A 126 9.61 -11.85 11.90
C GLY A 126 8.72 -12.72 11.01
N TRP A 127 8.30 -12.22 9.85
CA TRP A 127 7.45 -12.95 8.89
C TRP A 127 8.24 -13.38 7.65
N PRO A 128 7.77 -14.42 6.92
CA PRO A 128 8.46 -14.90 5.73
C PRO A 128 8.49 -13.87 4.60
N ILE A 129 9.65 -13.77 3.94
CA ILE A 129 9.88 -12.92 2.78
C ILE A 129 9.99 -13.83 1.56
N ILE A 130 9.14 -13.62 0.56
CA ILE A 130 8.98 -14.42 -0.65
C ILE A 130 9.86 -13.81 -1.74
N LYS A 131 10.65 -14.65 -2.41
CA LYS A 131 11.45 -14.23 -3.57
C LYS A 131 10.61 -14.31 -4.83
N ASP A 132 10.61 -13.24 -5.62
CA ASP A 132 9.96 -13.15 -6.92
C ASP A 132 10.98 -12.64 -7.96
N ASP A 133 12.11 -13.38 -8.08
CA ASP A 133 13.23 -12.97 -8.92
C ASP A 133 12.87 -12.83 -10.40
N ASP A 134 11.89 -13.62 -10.87
CA ASP A 134 11.38 -13.59 -12.24
C ASP A 134 10.18 -12.65 -12.42
N ALA A 135 9.78 -11.93 -11.37
CA ALA A 135 8.61 -11.02 -11.32
C ALA A 135 7.28 -11.69 -11.73
N VAL A 136 7.15 -13.00 -11.62
CA VAL A 136 5.93 -13.75 -11.99
C VAL A 136 4.79 -13.38 -11.06
N ILE A 137 5.04 -13.33 -9.75
CA ILE A 137 4.03 -12.96 -8.75
C ILE A 137 3.59 -11.51 -8.96
N ALA A 138 4.55 -10.61 -9.16
CA ALA A 138 4.26 -9.19 -9.41
C ALA A 138 3.40 -8.99 -10.67
N VAL A 139 3.65 -9.75 -11.73
CA VAL A 139 2.86 -9.72 -12.97
C VAL A 139 1.47 -10.30 -12.75
N ASP A 140 1.33 -11.45 -12.10
CA ASP A 140 0.04 -12.11 -11.86
C ASP A 140 -0.89 -11.25 -10.99
N TYR A 141 -0.31 -10.50 -10.03
CA TYR A 141 -1.04 -9.55 -9.20
C TYR A 141 -1.17 -8.16 -9.83
N GLY A 142 -0.54 -7.91 -10.98
CA GLY A 142 -0.60 -6.62 -11.68
C GLY A 142 0.04 -5.48 -10.90
N ILE A 143 1.17 -5.76 -10.23
CA ILE A 143 1.92 -4.78 -9.45
C ILE A 143 2.62 -3.81 -10.39
N ALA A 144 2.22 -2.55 -10.33
CA ALA A 144 2.81 -1.49 -11.15
C ALA A 144 3.84 -0.65 -10.37
N LYS A 145 3.72 -0.62 -9.06
CA LYS A 145 4.61 0.15 -8.16
C LYS A 145 4.50 -0.39 -6.74
N VAL A 146 5.53 -0.18 -5.94
CA VAL A 146 5.54 -0.51 -4.52
C VAL A 146 5.54 0.76 -3.64
N PRO A 147 5.03 0.72 -2.39
CA PRO A 147 4.42 -0.44 -1.76
C PRO A 147 2.99 -0.67 -2.26
N GLU A 148 2.60 -1.92 -2.24
CA GLU A 148 1.24 -2.35 -2.53
C GLU A 148 0.89 -3.54 -1.63
N THR A 149 -0.30 -3.53 -1.03
CA THR A 149 -0.70 -4.58 -0.09
C THR A 149 -2.02 -5.18 -0.52
N TRP A 150 -2.08 -6.51 -0.54
CA TRP A 150 -3.24 -7.29 -0.91
C TRP A 150 -3.75 -8.08 0.27
N LEU A 151 -5.06 -8.08 0.45
CA LEU A 151 -5.73 -8.85 1.49
C LEU A 151 -6.48 -10.03 0.86
N ILE A 152 -6.13 -11.22 1.30
CA ILE A 152 -6.71 -12.47 0.83
C ILE A 152 -7.46 -13.11 1.98
N SER A 153 -8.73 -13.45 1.76
CA SER A 153 -9.61 -14.05 2.76
C SER A 153 -9.20 -15.49 3.10
N PRO A 154 -9.68 -16.05 4.21
CA PRO A 154 -9.47 -17.47 4.58
C PRO A 154 -9.98 -18.44 3.51
N THR A 155 -10.93 -18.03 2.68
CA THR A 155 -11.40 -18.81 1.53
C THR A 155 -10.50 -18.68 0.31
N GLY A 156 -9.50 -17.78 0.34
CA GLY A 156 -8.49 -17.53 -0.70
C GLY A 156 -8.98 -16.64 -1.82
N LEU A 157 -9.96 -15.80 -1.55
CA LEU A 157 -10.37 -14.75 -2.48
C LEU A 157 -9.60 -13.47 -2.17
N VAL A 158 -9.21 -12.75 -3.19
CA VAL A 158 -8.75 -11.37 -3.03
C VAL A 158 -9.94 -10.52 -2.61
N VAL A 159 -9.85 -9.83 -1.48
CA VAL A 159 -10.95 -9.03 -0.95
C VAL A 159 -10.62 -7.54 -0.87
N GLU A 160 -9.33 -7.19 -0.86
CA GLU A 160 -8.92 -5.79 -0.83
C GLU A 160 -7.53 -5.60 -1.47
N ARG A 161 -7.30 -4.44 -2.04
CA ARG A 161 -6.03 -3.99 -2.61
C ARG A 161 -5.74 -2.58 -2.17
N PHE A 162 -4.63 -2.38 -1.48
CA PHE A 162 -4.13 -1.07 -1.06
C PHE A 162 -2.95 -0.67 -1.93
N THR A 163 -3.03 0.50 -2.56
CA THR A 163 -1.91 1.08 -3.31
C THR A 163 -1.27 2.21 -2.50
N GLY A 164 0.03 2.12 -2.28
CA GLY A 164 0.75 3.01 -1.37
C GLY A 164 0.80 2.45 0.05
N GLN A 165 1.16 3.32 1.00
CA GLN A 165 1.41 2.90 2.38
C GLN A 165 0.12 2.52 3.11
N VAL A 166 0.21 1.47 3.92
CA VAL A 166 -0.84 1.05 4.86
C VAL A 166 -0.40 1.28 6.31
N THR A 167 -1.37 1.27 7.23
CA THR A 167 -1.11 1.28 8.67
C THR A 167 -1.60 -0.01 9.31
N ALA A 168 -1.04 -0.36 10.47
CA ALA A 168 -1.49 -1.51 11.25
C ALA A 168 -2.99 -1.43 11.56
N GLU A 169 -3.48 -0.23 11.91
CA GLU A 169 -4.88 0.02 12.21
C GLU A 169 -5.78 -0.19 11.01
N LEU A 170 -5.38 0.29 9.82
CA LEU A 170 -6.14 0.10 8.57
C LEU A 170 -6.30 -1.40 8.27
N LEU A 171 -5.21 -2.16 8.31
CA LEU A 171 -5.24 -3.60 8.07
C LEU A 171 -6.11 -4.33 9.08
N ALA A 172 -5.93 -4.06 10.38
CA ALA A 172 -6.70 -4.69 11.45
C ALA A 172 -8.19 -4.39 11.35
N THR A 173 -8.56 -3.11 11.14
CA THR A 173 -9.96 -2.69 11.01
C THR A 173 -10.62 -3.28 9.77
N THR A 174 -9.90 -3.35 8.65
CA THR A 174 -10.42 -3.98 7.42
C THR A 174 -10.69 -5.47 7.64
N ILE A 175 -9.75 -6.20 8.24
CA ILE A 175 -9.92 -7.62 8.55
C ILE A 175 -11.11 -7.83 9.50
N ALA A 176 -11.18 -7.09 10.59
CA ALA A 176 -12.28 -7.18 11.56
C ALA A 176 -13.66 -6.93 10.90
N THR A 177 -13.73 -5.91 10.05
CA THR A 177 -14.96 -5.57 9.32
C THR A 177 -15.38 -6.71 8.39
N LEU A 178 -14.44 -7.28 7.63
CA LEU A 178 -14.70 -8.36 6.69
C LEU A 178 -14.94 -9.72 7.37
N SER A 179 -14.44 -9.92 8.57
CA SER A 179 -14.69 -11.10 9.40
C SER A 179 -16.08 -11.07 10.04
N GLY A 180 -16.81 -9.95 9.98
CA GLY A 180 -18.07 -9.76 10.72
C GLY A 180 -17.87 -9.53 12.22
N GLU A 181 -16.64 -9.38 12.67
CA GLU A 181 -16.28 -8.99 14.02
C GLU A 181 -16.35 -7.46 14.12
N SER A 182 -17.58 -6.94 14.19
CA SER A 182 -17.78 -5.53 14.56
C SER A 182 -17.26 -5.38 15.98
N GLY A 183 -16.16 -4.63 16.13
CA GLY A 183 -15.61 -4.32 17.44
C GLY A 183 -16.62 -3.62 18.37
N PRO A 184 -16.29 -3.56 19.64
CA PRO A 184 -17.20 -3.07 20.69
C PRO A 184 -17.63 -1.63 20.48
#